data_e2b5b38ffef05eb74d36a70eeefbd22a
#
_entry.id   e2b5b38ffef05eb74d36a70eeefbd22a
#
_cell.length_a   1.000
_cell.length_b   1.000
_cell.length_c   1.000
_cell.angle_alpha   90.00
_cell.angle_beta   90.00
_cell.angle_gamma   90.00
#
_symmetry.space_group_name_H-M   'P 1'
#
loop_
_entity.id
_entity.type
_entity.pdbx_description
1 polymer ?
#
loop_
_entity_poly.entity_id
_entity_poly.type
_entity_poly.pdbx_seq_one_letter_code
_entity_poly.pdbx_strand_id
1 'polypeptide(L)'
;MKFKLDSGREVKLKDVSLDDRDAMLDKVEYQFDEDGTPAGVKMMHSTITFWLRKGLDGDSSDDFIKGLSFEERTQIFLKMQDSLLLGEEKPSNSK
;
A
#
# COMPACT_ATOMS: atom_id res chain seq x y z
N MET A 1 -3.48 -8.44 -9.30
CA MET A 1 -2.34 -9.17 -8.71
C MET A 1 -2.74 -9.83 -7.42
N LYS A 2 -2.37 -11.07 -7.26
CA LYS A 2 -2.68 -11.83 -6.04
C LYS A 2 -1.42 -12.09 -5.24
N PHE A 3 -1.54 -12.12 -3.93
CA PHE A 3 -0.43 -12.58 -3.11
C PHE A 3 -0.94 -13.13 -1.80
N LYS A 4 -0.10 -13.91 -1.15
CA LYS A 4 -0.45 -14.57 0.10
C LYS A 4 0.23 -13.88 1.26
N LEU A 5 -0.54 -13.61 2.30
CA LEU A 5 -0.02 -13.02 3.52
C LEU A 5 0.66 -14.09 4.36
N ASP A 6 1.48 -13.67 5.30
CA ASP A 6 2.15 -14.60 6.20
C ASP A 6 1.16 -15.45 6.97
N SER A 7 -0.04 -14.93 7.21
CA SER A 7 -1.07 -15.67 7.91
C SER A 7 -1.68 -16.80 7.08
N GLY A 8 -1.37 -16.84 5.79
CA GLY A 8 -1.95 -17.80 4.88
C GLY A 8 -3.12 -17.28 4.09
N ARG A 9 -3.64 -16.11 4.45
CA ARG A 9 -4.74 -15.49 3.72
C ARG A 9 -4.26 -14.97 2.37
N GLU A 10 -5.05 -15.19 1.35
CA GLU A 10 -4.72 -14.70 0.02
C GLU A 10 -5.58 -13.47 -0.28
N VAL A 11 -4.97 -12.44 -0.83
CA VAL A 11 -5.67 -11.22 -1.19
C VAL A 11 -5.35 -10.85 -2.63
N LYS A 12 -6.22 -10.06 -3.22
CA LYS A 12 -6.01 -9.55 -4.57
C LYS A 12 -5.90 -8.04 -4.52
N LEU A 13 -4.99 -7.52 -5.31
CA LEU A 13 -4.85 -6.07 -5.49
C LEU A 13 -5.24 -5.73 -6.92
N LYS A 14 -5.95 -4.63 -7.06
CA LYS A 14 -6.37 -4.19 -8.38
C LYS A 14 -5.49 -3.05 -8.87
N ASP A 15 -5.51 -2.81 -10.17
CA ASP A 15 -4.87 -1.64 -10.73
C ASP A 15 -5.71 -0.43 -10.33
N VAL A 16 -5.06 0.60 -9.82
CA VAL A 16 -5.77 1.80 -9.42
C VAL A 16 -5.59 2.86 -10.50
N SER A 17 -6.57 3.75 -10.58
CA SER A 17 -6.49 4.86 -11.53
C SER A 17 -5.39 5.81 -11.09
N LEU A 18 -4.96 6.65 -12.01
CA LEU A 18 -3.95 7.65 -11.68
C LEU A 18 -4.42 8.57 -10.56
N ASP A 19 -5.68 8.97 -10.60
CA ASP A 19 -6.22 9.82 -9.55
C ASP A 19 -6.20 9.13 -8.19
N ASP A 20 -6.58 7.86 -8.16
CA ASP A 20 -6.55 7.10 -6.91
C ASP A 20 -5.13 6.90 -6.43
N ARG A 21 -4.21 6.61 -7.34
CA ARG A 21 -2.81 6.43 -6.98
C ARG A 21 -2.25 7.71 -6.36
N ASP A 22 -2.54 8.85 -6.97
CA ASP A 22 -2.06 10.12 -6.44
C ASP A 22 -2.66 10.39 -5.07
N ALA A 23 -3.95 10.12 -4.90
CA ALA A 23 -4.58 10.32 -3.59
C ALA A 23 -3.98 9.42 -2.53
N MET A 24 -3.63 8.19 -2.90
CA MET A 24 -3.01 7.26 -1.97
C MET A 24 -1.62 7.74 -1.57
N LEU A 25 -0.83 8.16 -2.54
CA LEU A 25 0.52 8.65 -2.25
C LEU A 25 0.52 9.94 -1.45
N ASP A 26 -0.47 10.81 -1.69
CA ASP A 26 -0.57 12.06 -0.95
C ASP A 26 -0.82 11.84 0.53
N LYS A 27 -1.38 10.69 0.90
CA LYS A 27 -1.64 10.41 2.30
C LYS A 27 -0.44 9.84 3.03
N VAL A 28 0.59 9.46 2.32
CA VAL A 28 1.77 8.88 2.95
C VAL A 28 2.60 9.99 3.55
N GLU A 29 3.02 9.81 4.80
CA GLU A 29 3.91 10.75 5.46
C GLU A 29 5.29 10.11 5.55
N TYR A 30 6.28 10.81 5.05
CA TYR A 30 7.65 10.33 5.08
C TYR A 30 8.36 10.91 6.28
N GLN A 31 9.26 10.12 6.85
CA GLN A 31 10.08 10.54 7.96
C GLN A 31 11.49 10.82 7.43
N PHE A 32 12.11 11.85 7.97
CA PHE A 32 13.42 12.27 7.52
C PHE A 32 14.38 12.37 8.71
N ASP A 33 15.65 12.09 8.44
CA ASP A 33 16.70 12.31 9.41
C ASP A 33 16.96 13.80 9.56
N GLU A 34 17.81 14.12 10.51
CA GLU A 34 18.16 15.53 10.77
C GLU A 34 18.78 16.19 9.56
N ASP A 35 19.46 15.43 8.73
CA ASP A 35 20.12 15.99 7.55
C ASP A 35 19.21 15.99 6.31
N GLY A 36 17.93 15.67 6.49
CA GLY A 36 17.00 15.70 5.38
C GLY A 36 16.94 14.42 4.58
N THR A 37 17.68 13.40 4.97
CA THR A 37 17.67 12.12 4.25
C THR A 37 16.40 11.34 4.59
N PRO A 38 15.72 10.79 3.60
CA PRO A 38 14.51 9.98 3.88
C PRO A 38 14.87 8.78 4.77
N ALA A 39 14.15 8.65 5.88
CA ALA A 39 14.42 7.59 6.85
C ALA A 39 13.33 6.52 6.87
N GLY A 40 12.18 6.79 6.29
CA GLY A 40 11.11 5.81 6.29
C GLY A 40 9.77 6.44 6.08
N VAL A 41 8.74 5.65 6.32
CA VAL A 41 7.35 6.05 6.12
C VAL A 41 6.62 5.91 7.43
N LYS A 42 5.86 6.94 7.78
CA LYS A 42 5.04 6.88 8.98
C LYS A 42 3.83 5.99 8.74
N MET A 43 3.67 4.99 9.58
CA MET A 43 2.61 4.01 9.42
C MET A 43 1.37 4.44 10.20
N MET A 44 0.52 5.19 9.55
CA MET A 44 -0.71 5.66 10.18
C MET A 44 -1.86 4.75 9.83
N HIS A 45 -2.64 4.40 10.84
CA HIS A 45 -3.77 3.47 10.63
C HIS A 45 -4.74 3.99 9.58
N SER A 46 -5.05 5.28 9.62
CA SER A 46 -5.99 5.85 8.66
C SER A 46 -5.44 5.80 7.23
N THR A 47 -4.15 5.98 7.08
CA THR A 47 -3.52 5.90 5.76
C THR A 47 -3.61 4.46 5.23
N ILE A 48 -3.30 3.50 6.08
CA ILE A 48 -3.37 2.09 5.68
C ILE A 48 -4.79 1.75 5.26
N THR A 49 -5.78 2.15 6.04
CA THR A 49 -7.18 1.88 5.71
C THR A 49 -7.56 2.49 4.38
N PHE A 50 -7.15 3.74 4.15
CA PHE A 50 -7.46 4.41 2.90
C PHE A 50 -6.89 3.63 1.70
N TRP A 51 -5.65 3.19 1.82
CA TRP A 51 -5.00 2.43 0.76
C TRP A 51 -5.72 1.11 0.50
N LEU A 52 -6.13 0.41 1.56
CA LEU A 52 -6.82 -0.85 1.39
C LEU A 52 -8.17 -0.66 0.71
N ARG A 53 -8.89 0.40 1.07
CA ARG A 53 -10.16 0.69 0.40
C ARG A 53 -10.01 0.91 -1.08
N LYS A 54 -8.91 1.52 -1.48
CA LYS A 54 -8.69 1.83 -2.89
C LYS A 54 -8.09 0.67 -3.67
N GLY A 55 -7.28 -0.13 -3.04
CA GLY A 55 -6.46 -1.09 -3.77
C GLY A 55 -6.87 -2.54 -3.68
N LEU A 56 -7.75 -2.90 -2.75
CA LEU A 56 -8.18 -4.29 -2.67
C LEU A 56 -9.17 -4.60 -3.79
N ASP A 57 -8.93 -5.70 -4.49
CA ASP A 57 -9.81 -6.15 -5.54
C ASP A 57 -10.83 -7.10 -4.93
N GLY A 58 -12.09 -6.95 -5.34
CA GLY A 58 -13.16 -7.74 -4.78
C GLY A 58 -13.72 -7.07 -3.55
N ASP A 59 -13.52 -7.66 -2.38
CA ASP A 59 -14.11 -7.13 -1.16
C ASP A 59 -13.17 -6.12 -0.51
N SER A 60 -13.49 -4.85 -0.65
CA SER A 60 -12.76 -3.78 0.01
C SER A 60 -13.65 -3.05 1.02
N SER A 61 -14.68 -3.72 1.50
CA SER A 61 -15.59 -3.12 2.46
C SER A 61 -14.91 -2.91 3.80
N ASP A 62 -15.45 -1.98 4.57
CA ASP A 62 -14.92 -1.73 5.90
C ASP A 62 -15.02 -2.96 6.79
N ASP A 63 -16.07 -3.76 6.63
CA ASP A 63 -16.22 -4.99 7.40
C ASP A 63 -15.08 -5.95 7.12
N PHE A 64 -14.73 -6.13 5.84
CA PHE A 64 -13.62 -7.00 5.50
C PHE A 64 -12.32 -6.48 6.09
N ILE A 65 -12.07 -5.18 5.95
CA ILE A 65 -10.83 -4.57 6.43
C ILE A 65 -10.73 -4.68 7.95
N LYS A 66 -11.85 -4.48 8.64
CA LYS A 66 -11.87 -4.61 10.10
C LYS A 66 -11.51 -6.03 10.55
N GLY A 67 -11.82 -7.02 9.73
CA GLY A 67 -11.52 -8.41 10.05
C GLY A 67 -10.05 -8.77 9.88
N LEU A 68 -9.25 -7.91 9.27
CA LEU A 68 -7.84 -8.18 9.09
C LEU A 68 -7.06 -7.75 10.33
N SER A 69 -6.03 -8.52 10.68
CA SER A 69 -5.15 -8.13 11.77
C SER A 69 -4.32 -6.92 11.36
N PHE A 70 -3.71 -6.27 12.32
CA PHE A 70 -2.82 -5.15 12.00
C PHE A 70 -1.66 -5.62 11.13
N GLU A 71 -1.12 -6.79 11.43
CA GLU A 71 -0.04 -7.33 10.61
C GLU A 71 -0.48 -7.58 9.18
N GLU A 72 -1.67 -8.14 9.01
CA GLU A 72 -2.19 -8.37 7.67
C GLU A 72 -2.37 -7.07 6.91
N ARG A 73 -2.95 -6.08 7.57
CA ARG A 73 -3.16 -4.78 6.93
C ARG A 73 -1.84 -4.12 6.54
N THR A 74 -0.84 -4.23 7.42
CA THR A 74 0.46 -3.65 7.15
C THR A 74 1.13 -4.35 5.96
N GLN A 75 1.06 -5.66 5.89
CA GLN A 75 1.64 -6.41 4.78
C GLN A 75 1.00 -6.02 3.46
N ILE A 76 -0.33 -5.86 3.46
CA ILE A 76 -1.02 -5.44 2.24
C ILE A 76 -0.57 -4.05 1.83
N PHE A 77 -0.49 -3.13 2.80
CA PHE A 77 -0.07 -1.77 2.52
C PHE A 77 1.33 -1.72 1.92
N LEU A 78 2.26 -2.46 2.50
CA LEU A 78 3.63 -2.48 2.00
C LEU A 78 3.70 -3.10 0.61
N LYS A 79 2.92 -4.12 0.36
CA LYS A 79 2.89 -4.73 -0.96
C LYS A 79 2.34 -3.78 -2.00
N MET A 80 1.29 -3.05 -1.65
CA MET A 80 0.74 -2.04 -2.54
C MET A 80 1.77 -0.96 -2.84
N GLN A 81 2.50 -0.52 -1.82
CA GLN A 81 3.50 0.51 -1.97
C GLN A 81 4.58 0.06 -2.94
N ASP A 82 5.07 -1.16 -2.77
CA ASP A 82 6.06 -1.72 -3.70
C ASP A 82 5.53 -1.74 -5.12
N SER A 83 4.30 -2.18 -5.27
CA SER A 83 3.72 -2.30 -6.60
C SER A 83 3.61 -0.94 -7.30
N LEU A 84 3.19 0.08 -6.56
CA LEU A 84 3.05 1.40 -7.16
C LEU A 84 4.40 2.02 -7.49
N LEU A 85 5.34 1.90 -6.58
CA LEU A 85 6.65 2.51 -6.79
C LEU A 85 7.46 1.78 -7.84
N LEU A 86 7.44 0.46 -7.82
CA LEU A 86 8.17 -0.30 -8.82
C LEU A 86 7.61 -0.07 -10.21
N GLY A 87 6.31 0.10 -10.30
CA GLY A 87 5.70 0.39 -11.58
C GLY A 87 6.22 1.67 -12.19
N GLU A 88 6.49 2.66 -11.35
CA GLU A 88 7.01 3.93 -11.83
C GLU A 88 8.46 3.85 -12.24
N GLU A 89 9.21 3.05 -11.53
CA GLU A 89 10.65 2.99 -11.77
C GLU A 89 11.05 2.00 -12.83
N LYS A 90 10.14 1.12 -13.14
CA LYS A 90 10.47 0.03 -14.01
C LYS A 90 11.08 0.45 -15.33
N PRO A 91 10.54 1.44 -16.02
CA PRO A 91 11.11 1.80 -17.31
C PRO A 91 12.56 2.26 -17.21
N SER A 92 12.89 2.95 -16.17
CA SER A 92 14.24 3.47 -16.06
C SER A 92 15.24 2.39 -15.72
N ASN A 93 14.76 1.27 -15.22
CA ASN A 93 15.68 0.19 -14.87
C ASN A 93 16.01 -0.71 -16.00
N SER A 94 15.34 -0.54 -17.06
CA SER A 94 15.51 -1.51 -18.10
C SER A 94 16.87 -1.50 -18.66
N LYS A 95 17.56 -0.75 -18.30
CA LYS A 95 18.79 -0.82 -18.79
C LYS A 95 19.71 -1.19 -18.09
#